data_ba33cec76089c11640c2e3f7ff279fdb
#
_entry.id   ba33cec76089c11640c2e3f7ff279fdb
#
_cell.length_a   1.000
_cell.length_b   1.000
_cell.length_c   1.000
_cell.angle_alpha   90.00
_cell.angle_beta   90.00
_cell.angle_gamma   90.00
#
_symmetry.space_group_name_H-M   'P 1'
#
loop_
_entity.id
_entity.type
_entity.pdbx_description
1 polymer ?
#
loop_
_entity_poly.entity_id
_entity_poly.type
_entity_poly.pdbx_seq_one_letter_code
_entity_poly.pdbx_strand_id
1 'polypeptide(L)'
;MATAAVKIVDMDGLQFFTALKTLKITSNSVERMDLTALTQLETVEMNNNCIATLDLSQNTKLVRFRYGGNTTTDTSTKLSTISFANNNVIEHIYLKNQNLQGNGFTLPSNYSALKELDLSNNPATPFAIPEDLMNQLTTAVGVVVDSEGGGDEDGELFTIPDQAFGEYLYYLSTTAGKLPQGLVVKEGNEYQLDKTIAATVTSMNVNKMKDTITELQAAGLTTAETLISSADGLQLFTGLVEFTATSNKFTEALPITGLSNLEVLQVNTAGVSSLDLSGNPKLRVLNCNGSTKSGYGTLSSINLSYTSNLETLNLKNNKLEAINVTNLVKLTELDLSGNPGANFKIPVGIFNNLTTAKGVEAE
;
A
#
# COMPACT_ATOMS: atom_id res chain seq x y z
N MET A 1 18.67 -36.64 28.98
CA MET A 1 18.75 -35.51 28.02
C MET A 1 17.38 -35.36 27.39
N ALA A 2 16.71 -34.23 27.60
CA ALA A 2 15.45 -34.00 26.91
C ALA A 2 15.80 -33.73 25.43
N THR A 3 15.27 -34.53 24.51
CA THR A 3 15.36 -34.26 23.07
C THR A 3 14.66 -32.94 22.81
N ALA A 4 15.38 -31.96 22.23
CA ALA A 4 14.77 -30.72 21.79
C ALA A 4 13.59 -31.07 20.84
N ALA A 5 12.42 -30.54 21.11
CA ALA A 5 11.26 -30.75 20.23
C ALA A 5 11.61 -30.24 18.82
N VAL A 6 11.44 -31.10 17.82
CA VAL A 6 11.60 -30.71 16.41
C VAL A 6 10.50 -29.72 16.06
N LYS A 7 10.87 -28.53 15.61
CA LYS A 7 9.95 -27.47 15.21
C LYS A 7 9.78 -27.47 13.70
N ILE A 8 8.58 -27.10 13.23
CA ILE A 8 8.33 -26.85 11.81
C ILE A 8 8.98 -25.51 11.44
N VAL A 9 9.79 -25.51 10.38
CA VAL A 9 10.50 -24.35 9.87
C VAL A 9 9.90 -23.88 8.54
N ASP A 10 9.39 -24.83 7.73
CA ASP A 10 8.85 -24.58 6.40
C ASP A 10 7.45 -25.18 6.27
N MET A 11 6.62 -24.53 5.47
CA MET A 11 5.24 -24.91 5.19
C MET A 11 5.02 -25.24 3.71
N ASP A 12 6.06 -25.63 2.98
CA ASP A 12 5.96 -26.08 1.60
C ASP A 12 4.97 -27.27 1.48
N GLY A 13 4.03 -27.18 0.54
CA GLY A 13 2.93 -28.11 0.38
C GLY A 13 1.62 -27.64 1.00
N LEU A 14 1.62 -26.61 1.86
CA LEU A 14 0.39 -26.04 2.43
C LEU A 14 -0.55 -25.53 1.33
N GLN A 15 -0.03 -24.96 0.26
CA GLN A 15 -0.79 -24.42 -0.87
C GLN A 15 -1.72 -25.41 -1.56
N PHE A 16 -1.51 -26.73 -1.38
CA PHE A 16 -2.40 -27.76 -1.94
C PHE A 16 -3.67 -28.01 -1.13
N PHE A 17 -3.77 -27.47 0.09
CA PHE A 17 -4.94 -27.62 0.95
C PHE A 17 -5.99 -26.51 0.69
N THR A 18 -6.40 -26.33 -0.57
CA THR A 18 -7.25 -25.20 -1.02
C THR A 18 -8.62 -25.12 -0.34
N ALA A 19 -9.11 -26.20 0.26
CA ALA A 19 -10.37 -26.23 1.03
C ALA A 19 -10.18 -25.94 2.54
N LEU A 20 -8.94 -25.62 2.97
CA LEU A 20 -8.64 -25.40 4.39
C LEU A 20 -9.36 -24.15 4.89
N LYS A 21 -10.10 -24.29 5.99
CA LYS A 21 -10.82 -23.18 6.66
C LYS A 21 -10.12 -22.70 7.91
N THR A 22 -9.38 -23.58 8.59
CA THR A 22 -8.71 -23.26 9.84
C THR A 22 -7.27 -23.72 9.80
N LEU A 23 -6.35 -22.80 9.97
CA LEU A 23 -4.92 -23.06 10.12
C LEU A 23 -4.49 -22.69 11.54
N LYS A 24 -4.00 -23.68 12.31
CA LYS A 24 -3.41 -23.46 13.63
C LYS A 24 -2.01 -24.03 13.66
N ILE A 25 -1.01 -23.15 13.72
CA ILE A 25 0.41 -23.52 13.77
C ILE A 25 1.14 -22.61 14.76
N THR A 26 1.05 -22.92 16.01
CA THR A 26 1.62 -22.11 17.08
C THR A 26 2.91 -22.74 17.63
N SER A 27 3.82 -21.88 18.16
CA SER A 27 5.04 -22.30 18.86
C SER A 27 5.98 -23.18 18.01
N ASN A 28 6.11 -22.85 16.73
CA ASN A 28 7.06 -23.43 15.79
C ASN A 28 8.18 -22.42 15.44
N SER A 29 8.90 -22.65 14.38
CA SER A 29 9.94 -21.76 13.86
C SER A 29 9.74 -21.49 12.38
N VAL A 30 8.47 -21.37 11.96
CA VAL A 30 8.11 -21.12 10.56
C VAL A 30 8.61 -19.71 10.17
N GLU A 31 9.41 -19.65 9.12
CA GLU A 31 10.01 -18.42 8.59
C GLU A 31 9.29 -17.93 7.36
N ARG A 32 8.68 -18.83 6.58
CA ARG A 32 7.97 -18.53 5.34
C ARG A 32 6.67 -19.32 5.27
N MET A 33 5.62 -18.66 4.75
CA MET A 33 4.32 -19.26 4.54
C MET A 33 3.60 -18.53 3.41
N ASP A 34 3.08 -19.29 2.46
CA ASP A 34 2.21 -18.77 1.41
C ASP A 34 0.76 -19.22 1.68
N LEU A 35 -0.13 -18.28 1.93
CA LEU A 35 -1.55 -18.50 2.17
C LEU A 35 -2.42 -18.12 0.96
N THR A 36 -1.85 -17.62 -0.14
CA THR A 36 -2.59 -17.04 -1.27
C THR A 36 -3.50 -18.07 -1.98
N ALA A 37 -3.12 -19.35 -2.01
CA ALA A 37 -3.96 -20.41 -2.58
C ALA A 37 -5.11 -20.84 -1.65
N LEU A 38 -5.07 -20.47 -0.37
CA LEU A 38 -6.00 -20.94 0.67
C LEU A 38 -7.20 -19.98 0.81
N THR A 39 -7.92 -19.77 -0.26
CA THR A 39 -9.03 -18.77 -0.36
C THR A 39 -10.25 -19.11 0.53
N GLN A 40 -10.30 -20.28 1.15
CA GLN A 40 -11.37 -20.68 2.07
C GLN A 40 -11.02 -20.46 3.54
N LEU A 41 -9.85 -19.89 3.86
CA LEU A 41 -9.44 -19.65 5.24
C LEU A 41 -10.40 -18.69 5.94
N GLU A 42 -10.90 -19.13 7.08
CA GLU A 42 -11.76 -18.40 8.02
C GLU A 42 -10.98 -18.04 9.31
N THR A 43 -10.05 -18.91 9.73
CA THR A 43 -9.26 -18.72 10.95
C THR A 43 -7.79 -19.06 10.72
N VAL A 44 -6.90 -18.14 11.11
CA VAL A 44 -5.45 -18.32 11.13
C VAL A 44 -4.91 -17.99 12.52
N GLU A 45 -4.29 -18.96 13.20
CA GLU A 45 -3.61 -18.80 14.48
C GLU A 45 -2.16 -19.33 14.37
N MET A 46 -1.19 -18.44 14.46
CA MET A 46 0.22 -18.74 14.19
C MET A 46 1.19 -18.10 15.19
N ASN A 47 0.74 -17.95 16.45
CA ASN A 47 1.54 -17.34 17.51
C ASN A 47 2.91 -18.02 17.68
N ASN A 48 3.95 -17.25 18.05
CA ASN A 48 5.29 -17.74 18.32
C ASN A 48 5.93 -18.49 17.12
N ASN A 49 5.91 -17.86 15.94
CA ASN A 49 6.67 -18.25 14.76
C ASN A 49 7.62 -17.11 14.35
N CYS A 50 8.32 -17.26 13.23
CA CYS A 50 9.39 -16.36 12.78
C CYS A 50 9.08 -15.73 11.40
N ILE A 51 7.80 -15.48 11.09
CA ILE A 51 7.37 -14.96 9.79
C ILE A 51 7.52 -13.44 9.77
N ALA A 52 8.32 -12.94 8.86
CA ALA A 52 8.58 -11.51 8.68
C ALA A 52 7.66 -10.84 7.66
N THR A 53 7.11 -11.61 6.71
CA THR A 53 6.18 -11.12 5.67
C THR A 53 5.05 -12.13 5.46
N LEU A 54 3.82 -11.63 5.26
CA LEU A 54 2.65 -12.47 5.02
C LEU A 54 1.67 -11.75 4.11
N ASP A 55 1.20 -12.45 3.07
CA ASP A 55 0.16 -11.98 2.16
C ASP A 55 -1.19 -12.60 2.52
N LEU A 56 -2.18 -11.76 2.84
CA LEU A 56 -3.57 -12.15 3.15
C LEU A 56 -4.57 -11.69 2.07
N SER A 57 -4.10 -11.15 0.95
CA SER A 57 -4.94 -10.51 -0.08
C SER A 57 -5.99 -11.44 -0.68
N GLN A 58 -5.70 -12.75 -0.74
CA GLN A 58 -6.61 -13.76 -1.30
C GLN A 58 -7.52 -14.43 -0.25
N ASN A 59 -7.29 -14.16 1.03
CA ASN A 59 -8.01 -14.80 2.14
C ASN A 59 -9.23 -13.96 2.54
N THR A 60 -10.10 -13.62 1.59
CA THR A 60 -11.23 -12.68 1.76
C THR A 60 -12.33 -13.18 2.69
N LYS A 61 -12.30 -14.47 3.09
CA LYS A 61 -13.22 -15.08 4.06
C LYS A 61 -12.69 -15.11 5.48
N LEU A 62 -11.51 -14.50 5.71
CA LEU A 62 -10.86 -14.52 7.01
C LEU A 62 -11.69 -13.76 8.05
N VAL A 63 -12.09 -14.46 9.11
CA VAL A 63 -12.86 -13.93 10.24
C VAL A 63 -11.95 -13.65 11.44
N ARG A 64 -10.93 -14.49 11.64
CA ARG A 64 -10.01 -14.38 12.78
C ARG A 64 -8.57 -14.54 12.35
N PHE A 65 -7.74 -13.58 12.70
CA PHE A 65 -6.29 -13.64 12.53
C PHE A 65 -5.59 -13.41 13.86
N ARG A 66 -4.68 -14.31 14.23
CA ARG A 66 -3.88 -14.21 15.45
C ARG A 66 -2.43 -14.55 15.18
N TYR A 67 -1.56 -13.56 15.28
CA TYR A 67 -0.12 -13.72 15.22
C TYR A 67 0.56 -12.82 16.27
N GLY A 68 0.78 -13.36 17.44
CA GLY A 68 1.38 -12.65 18.56
C GLY A 68 2.27 -13.55 19.40
N GLY A 69 2.77 -12.99 20.49
CA GLY A 69 3.55 -13.74 21.47
C GLY A 69 5.01 -14.04 21.10
N ASN A 70 5.54 -13.55 19.98
CA ASN A 70 6.95 -13.67 19.67
C ASN A 70 7.76 -12.76 20.61
N THR A 71 8.46 -13.36 21.58
CA THR A 71 9.23 -12.64 22.62
C THR A 71 10.70 -12.44 22.26
N THR A 72 11.14 -12.88 21.06
CA THR A 72 12.52 -12.70 20.63
C THR A 72 12.84 -11.21 20.45
N THR A 73 14.06 -10.82 20.73
CA THR A 73 14.58 -9.47 20.46
C THR A 73 14.95 -9.26 18.99
N ASP A 74 15.04 -10.35 18.22
CA ASP A 74 15.34 -10.31 16.80
C ASP A 74 14.11 -9.85 16.01
N THR A 75 14.18 -8.62 15.50
CA THR A 75 13.11 -7.99 14.72
C THR A 75 13.01 -8.53 13.30
N SER A 76 14.06 -9.19 12.77
CA SER A 76 14.03 -9.78 11.42
C SER A 76 13.06 -10.97 11.29
N THR A 77 12.67 -11.55 12.42
CA THR A 77 11.73 -12.68 12.52
C THR A 77 10.30 -12.26 12.86
N LYS A 78 9.99 -10.97 12.76
CA LYS A 78 8.68 -10.38 13.10
C LYS A 78 8.10 -9.62 11.92
N LEU A 79 6.78 -9.58 11.82
CA LEU A 79 6.09 -8.74 10.83
C LEU A 79 6.47 -7.27 11.04
N SER A 80 6.99 -6.66 9.99
CA SER A 80 7.17 -5.20 9.89
C SER A 80 5.98 -4.52 9.20
N THR A 81 5.29 -5.25 8.34
CA THR A 81 4.09 -4.80 7.64
C THR A 81 3.07 -5.93 7.52
N ILE A 82 1.78 -5.59 7.54
CA ILE A 82 0.67 -6.48 7.19
C ILE A 82 -0.55 -5.66 6.78
N SER A 83 -1.27 -6.13 5.74
CA SER A 83 -2.48 -5.50 5.24
C SER A 83 -3.68 -6.42 5.38
N PHE A 84 -4.78 -5.86 5.87
CA PHE A 84 -6.11 -6.49 5.89
C PHE A 84 -7.08 -5.84 4.89
N ALA A 85 -6.62 -5.01 3.97
CA ALA A 85 -7.45 -4.24 3.04
C ALA A 85 -8.55 -5.06 2.34
N ASN A 86 -8.28 -6.34 2.02
CA ASN A 86 -9.22 -7.23 1.36
C ASN A 86 -10.02 -8.14 2.31
N ASN A 87 -9.80 -8.05 3.63
CA ASN A 87 -10.38 -8.94 4.62
C ASN A 87 -11.61 -8.30 5.29
N ASN A 88 -12.62 -7.91 4.50
CA ASN A 88 -13.77 -7.10 4.92
C ASN A 88 -14.79 -7.82 5.83
N VAL A 89 -14.60 -9.11 6.10
CA VAL A 89 -15.45 -9.90 7.02
C VAL A 89 -14.71 -10.25 8.32
N ILE A 90 -13.49 -9.70 8.51
CA ILE A 90 -12.68 -10.02 9.68
C ILE A 90 -13.28 -9.39 10.94
N GLU A 91 -13.39 -10.21 11.99
CA GLU A 91 -13.95 -9.80 13.29
C GLU A 91 -12.86 -9.62 14.36
N HIS A 92 -11.73 -10.32 14.24
CA HIS A 92 -10.72 -10.36 15.29
C HIS A 92 -9.31 -10.32 14.71
N ILE A 93 -8.54 -9.29 15.06
CA ILE A 93 -7.13 -9.10 14.68
C ILE A 93 -6.27 -9.00 15.95
N TYR A 94 -5.28 -9.90 16.09
CA TYR A 94 -4.32 -9.90 17.20
C TYR A 94 -2.89 -9.97 16.67
N LEU A 95 -2.16 -8.88 16.77
CA LEU A 95 -0.79 -8.68 16.24
C LEU A 95 0.19 -8.18 17.31
N LYS A 96 -0.01 -8.62 18.54
CA LYS A 96 0.82 -8.22 19.67
C LYS A 96 2.28 -8.66 19.51
N ASN A 97 3.24 -7.82 19.94
CA ASN A 97 4.69 -8.12 19.96
C ASN A 97 5.28 -8.40 18.55
N GLN A 98 4.83 -7.74 17.52
CA GLN A 98 5.45 -7.73 16.20
C GLN A 98 6.43 -6.54 16.07
N ASN A 99 6.87 -6.23 14.85
CA ASN A 99 7.75 -5.10 14.55
C ASN A 99 7.04 -4.06 13.66
N LEU A 100 5.71 -3.90 13.83
CA LEU A 100 4.92 -2.98 13.03
C LEU A 100 5.33 -1.53 13.32
N GLN A 101 5.71 -0.81 12.28
CA GLN A 101 5.95 0.63 12.30
C GLN A 101 4.65 1.39 11.97
N GLY A 102 4.64 2.73 12.01
CA GLY A 102 3.43 3.54 11.83
C GLY A 102 2.58 3.15 10.62
N ASN A 103 3.20 2.98 9.45
CA ASN A 103 2.53 2.57 8.21
C ASN A 103 2.53 1.04 8.00
N GLY A 104 2.95 0.27 8.99
CA GLY A 104 3.09 -1.19 8.89
C GLY A 104 1.79 -1.97 9.07
N PHE A 105 0.68 -1.31 9.39
CA PHE A 105 -0.62 -1.94 9.59
C PHE A 105 -1.69 -1.26 8.75
N THR A 106 -2.40 -2.03 7.93
CA THR A 106 -3.53 -1.53 7.13
C THR A 106 -4.81 -2.19 7.58
N LEU A 107 -5.80 -1.38 7.96
CA LEU A 107 -7.16 -1.81 8.31
C LEU A 107 -7.87 -2.44 7.10
N PRO A 108 -8.93 -3.27 7.31
CA PRO A 108 -9.86 -3.63 6.25
C PRO A 108 -10.45 -2.40 5.57
N SER A 109 -10.63 -2.44 4.25
CA SER A 109 -11.28 -1.36 3.49
C SER A 109 -12.73 -1.12 3.96
N ASN A 110 -13.38 -2.17 4.45
CA ASN A 110 -14.62 -2.10 5.22
C ASN A 110 -14.41 -2.84 6.55
N TYR A 111 -14.31 -2.10 7.63
CA TYR A 111 -14.10 -2.65 8.99
C TYR A 111 -15.38 -2.81 9.81
N SER A 112 -16.58 -2.71 9.20
CA SER A 112 -17.85 -2.82 9.93
C SER A 112 -18.05 -4.15 10.68
N ALA A 113 -17.35 -5.20 10.30
CA ALA A 113 -17.36 -6.49 10.99
C ALA A 113 -16.37 -6.57 12.16
N LEU A 114 -15.36 -5.68 12.25
CA LEU A 114 -14.24 -5.77 13.19
C LEU A 114 -14.73 -5.48 14.62
N LYS A 115 -14.47 -6.39 15.55
CA LYS A 115 -14.90 -6.35 16.96
C LYS A 115 -13.74 -6.24 17.93
N GLU A 116 -12.59 -6.84 17.58
CA GLU A 116 -11.43 -6.91 18.47
C GLU A 116 -10.14 -6.62 17.71
N LEU A 117 -9.34 -5.69 18.23
CA LEU A 117 -8.07 -5.26 17.66
C LEU A 117 -7.03 -5.13 18.77
N ASP A 118 -5.96 -5.94 18.70
CA ASP A 118 -4.81 -5.85 19.60
C ASP A 118 -3.51 -5.68 18.79
N LEU A 119 -2.99 -4.46 18.81
CA LEU A 119 -1.71 -4.06 18.21
C LEU A 119 -0.66 -3.72 19.28
N SER A 120 -0.85 -4.16 20.51
CA SER A 120 0.01 -3.80 21.64
C SER A 120 1.45 -4.31 21.48
N ASN A 121 2.38 -3.57 22.10
CA ASN A 121 3.80 -3.88 22.11
C ASN A 121 4.45 -3.97 20.71
N ASN A 122 3.98 -3.16 19.77
CA ASN A 122 4.67 -2.86 18.52
C ASN A 122 5.42 -1.53 18.64
N PRO A 123 6.48 -1.27 17.83
CA PRO A 123 7.24 -0.02 17.92
C PRO A 123 6.40 1.24 17.72
N ALA A 124 5.37 1.19 16.86
CA ALA A 124 4.48 2.31 16.58
C ALA A 124 3.27 2.41 17.53
N THR A 125 3.23 1.63 18.62
CA THR A 125 2.12 1.71 19.58
C THR A 125 2.13 3.06 20.32
N PRO A 126 0.98 3.75 20.42
CA PRO A 126 -0.35 3.38 19.93
C PRO A 126 -0.55 3.72 18.45
N PHE A 127 -1.29 2.88 17.74
CA PHE A 127 -1.69 3.14 16.36
C PHE A 127 -2.96 4.00 16.33
N ALA A 128 -2.98 5.01 15.46
CA ALA A 128 -4.17 5.83 15.23
C ALA A 128 -5.21 5.06 14.42
N ILE A 129 -6.47 5.05 14.86
CA ILE A 129 -7.60 4.43 14.16
C ILE A 129 -8.81 5.37 14.14
N PRO A 130 -9.72 5.25 13.14
CA PRO A 130 -10.93 6.05 13.08
C PRO A 130 -11.77 5.97 14.36
N GLU A 131 -12.43 7.06 14.74
CA GLU A 131 -13.24 7.13 15.96
C GLU A 131 -14.45 6.20 15.90
N ASP A 132 -15.12 6.10 14.76
CA ASP A 132 -16.24 5.18 14.54
C ASP A 132 -15.81 3.71 14.72
N LEU A 133 -14.59 3.35 14.26
CA LEU A 133 -14.02 2.05 14.55
C LEU A 133 -13.75 1.87 16.05
N MET A 134 -13.12 2.86 16.71
CA MET A 134 -12.86 2.78 18.15
C MET A 134 -14.14 2.55 18.95
N ASN A 135 -15.22 3.23 18.59
CA ASN A 135 -16.51 3.14 19.26
C ASN A 135 -17.21 1.79 19.05
N GLN A 136 -16.93 1.08 17.94
CA GLN A 136 -17.53 -0.25 17.70
C GLN A 136 -16.72 -1.40 18.30
N LEU A 137 -15.43 -1.21 18.58
CA LEU A 137 -14.58 -2.27 19.10
C LEU A 137 -14.95 -2.66 20.53
N THR A 138 -15.14 -3.96 20.77
CA THR A 138 -15.30 -4.53 22.13
C THR A 138 -13.97 -4.69 22.85
N THR A 139 -12.89 -4.82 22.11
CA THR A 139 -11.51 -4.87 22.61
C THR A 139 -10.63 -4.03 21.69
N ALA A 140 -9.99 -3.01 22.24
CA ALA A 140 -9.06 -2.11 21.55
C ALA A 140 -7.80 -1.94 22.41
N VAL A 141 -6.66 -2.52 21.95
CA VAL A 141 -5.39 -2.49 22.68
C VAL A 141 -4.26 -2.07 21.75
N GLY A 142 -3.47 -1.10 22.20
CA GLY A 142 -2.36 -0.57 21.39
C GLY A 142 -2.81 0.34 20.26
N VAL A 143 -4.00 0.89 20.39
CA VAL A 143 -4.61 1.84 19.46
C VAL A 143 -5.13 3.06 20.19
N VAL A 144 -5.24 4.17 19.51
CA VAL A 144 -5.87 5.42 19.98
C VAL A 144 -6.80 5.94 18.89
N VAL A 145 -7.74 6.79 19.28
CA VAL A 145 -8.48 7.55 18.26
C VAL A 145 -7.51 8.42 17.49
N ASP A 146 -7.59 8.40 16.17
CA ASP A 146 -6.84 9.30 15.31
C ASP A 146 -7.30 10.74 15.56
N SER A 147 -6.64 11.38 16.52
CA SER A 147 -6.85 12.80 16.85
C SER A 147 -5.92 13.73 16.08
N GLU A 148 -4.99 13.17 15.28
CA GLU A 148 -4.05 13.95 14.47
C GLU A 148 -4.55 14.26 13.06
N GLY A 149 -5.70 13.72 12.65
CA GLY A 149 -6.46 14.33 11.59
C GLY A 149 -7.05 15.62 12.12
N GLY A 150 -6.31 16.74 12.04
CA GLY A 150 -6.81 18.07 12.40
C GLY A 150 -8.09 18.38 11.63
N GLY A 151 -9.20 17.78 12.08
CA GLY A 151 -10.54 18.04 11.61
C GLY A 151 -11.25 18.87 12.66
N ASP A 152 -11.78 19.99 12.25
CA ASP A 152 -12.79 20.73 12.98
C ASP A 152 -13.92 19.81 13.42
N GLU A 153 -14.62 20.15 14.51
CA GLU A 153 -15.71 19.38 15.15
C GLU A 153 -16.88 19.00 14.21
N ASP A 154 -16.82 19.32 12.90
CA ASP A 154 -17.83 18.99 11.87
C ASP A 154 -17.42 17.84 10.92
N GLY A 155 -16.28 17.15 11.14
CA GLY A 155 -16.00 15.81 10.57
C GLY A 155 -15.77 15.67 9.05
N GLU A 156 -15.97 16.69 8.24
CA GLU A 156 -15.98 16.59 6.77
C GLU A 156 -14.69 17.08 6.08
N LEU A 157 -13.87 17.88 6.74
CA LEU A 157 -12.69 18.52 6.15
C LEU A 157 -11.38 17.91 6.64
N PHE A 158 -10.34 17.94 5.80
CA PHE A 158 -8.98 17.50 6.08
C PHE A 158 -8.00 18.56 5.61
N THR A 159 -7.15 19.07 6.50
CA THR A 159 -6.12 20.07 6.15
C THR A 159 -4.98 19.37 5.39
N ILE A 160 -4.73 19.80 4.14
CA ILE A 160 -3.67 19.26 3.29
C ILE A 160 -2.32 19.87 3.72
N PRO A 161 -1.35 19.06 4.20
CA PRO A 161 -0.09 19.60 4.73
C PRO A 161 0.83 20.15 3.63
N ASP A 162 0.85 19.53 2.44
CA ASP A 162 1.69 19.97 1.33
C ASP A 162 1.01 21.12 0.58
N GLN A 163 1.59 22.34 0.71
CA GLN A 163 1.07 23.55 0.12
C GLN A 163 0.93 23.45 -1.41
N ALA A 164 1.90 22.79 -2.09
CA ALA A 164 1.86 22.65 -3.54
C ALA A 164 0.77 21.67 -3.98
N PHE A 165 0.53 20.62 -3.19
CA PHE A 165 -0.56 19.68 -3.43
C PHE A 165 -1.92 20.35 -3.21
N GLY A 166 -2.09 21.03 -2.07
CA GLY A 166 -3.32 21.75 -1.74
C GLY A 166 -3.69 22.82 -2.76
N GLU A 167 -2.73 23.69 -3.13
CA GLU A 167 -2.95 24.75 -4.13
C GLU A 167 -3.31 24.15 -5.49
N TYR A 168 -2.66 23.05 -5.89
CA TYR A 168 -2.95 22.41 -7.17
C TYR A 168 -4.36 21.79 -7.19
N LEU A 169 -4.75 21.06 -6.15
CA LEU A 169 -6.10 20.52 -6.05
C LEU A 169 -7.17 21.63 -6.03
N TYR A 170 -6.92 22.71 -5.31
CA TYR A 170 -7.79 23.88 -5.31
C TYR A 170 -7.96 24.46 -6.71
N TYR A 171 -6.86 24.65 -7.45
CA TYR A 171 -6.89 25.09 -8.85
C TYR A 171 -7.71 24.14 -9.74
N LEU A 172 -7.50 22.82 -9.63
CA LEU A 172 -8.21 21.82 -10.43
C LEU A 172 -9.72 21.79 -10.16
N SER A 173 -10.12 22.08 -8.91
CA SER A 173 -11.53 22.07 -8.51
C SER A 173 -12.25 23.40 -8.79
N THR A 174 -11.55 24.52 -8.77
CA THR A 174 -12.17 25.84 -8.89
C THR A 174 -11.99 26.48 -10.28
N THR A 175 -10.73 26.56 -10.74
CA THR A 175 -10.39 27.34 -11.96
C THR A 175 -10.38 26.45 -13.20
N ALA A 176 -9.77 25.25 -13.10
CA ALA A 176 -9.64 24.34 -14.24
C ALA A 176 -10.89 23.49 -14.49
N GLY A 177 -11.77 23.31 -13.49
CA GLY A 177 -12.97 22.51 -13.57
C GLY A 177 -12.70 21.01 -13.87
N LYS A 178 -11.50 20.53 -13.54
CA LYS A 178 -11.09 19.12 -13.77
C LYS A 178 -11.42 18.20 -12.60
N LEU A 179 -11.71 18.77 -11.43
CA LEU A 179 -12.16 18.07 -10.23
C LEU A 179 -13.47 18.70 -9.73
N PRO A 180 -14.25 18.00 -8.90
CA PRO A 180 -15.52 18.51 -8.40
C PRO A 180 -15.36 19.86 -7.68
N GLN A 181 -16.31 20.76 -7.90
CA GLN A 181 -16.38 22.02 -7.17
C GLN A 181 -16.65 21.73 -5.67
N GLY A 182 -15.99 22.50 -4.79
CA GLY A 182 -16.10 22.30 -3.34
C GLY A 182 -15.18 21.22 -2.78
N LEU A 183 -14.45 20.47 -3.64
CA LEU A 183 -13.49 19.45 -3.20
C LEU A 183 -12.42 20.02 -2.26
N VAL A 184 -11.93 21.23 -2.55
CA VAL A 184 -10.96 21.92 -1.71
C VAL A 184 -11.46 23.32 -1.40
N VAL A 185 -11.47 23.68 -0.12
CA VAL A 185 -11.74 25.02 0.39
C VAL A 185 -10.41 25.65 0.80
N LYS A 186 -10.24 26.94 0.51
CA LYS A 186 -9.07 27.72 0.92
C LYS A 186 -9.45 28.66 2.06
N GLU A 187 -8.80 28.49 3.21
CA GLU A 187 -8.92 29.38 4.36
C GLU A 187 -7.57 30.01 4.69
N GLY A 188 -7.45 31.30 4.40
CA GLY A 188 -6.16 31.98 4.54
C GLY A 188 -5.08 31.37 3.63
N ASN A 189 -4.08 30.73 4.23
CA ASN A 189 -3.01 30.02 3.53
C ASN A 189 -3.18 28.50 3.56
N GLU A 190 -4.24 27.98 4.18
CA GLU A 190 -4.50 26.55 4.32
C GLU A 190 -5.46 26.07 3.24
N TYR A 191 -5.31 24.80 2.85
CA TYR A 191 -6.19 24.09 1.93
C TYR A 191 -6.82 22.92 2.65
N GLN A 192 -8.17 22.92 2.68
CA GLN A 192 -8.96 21.91 3.36
C GLN A 192 -9.70 21.06 2.33
N LEU A 193 -9.53 19.74 2.41
CA LEU A 193 -10.11 18.75 1.51
C LEU A 193 -11.44 18.26 2.10
N ASP A 194 -12.52 18.34 1.34
CA ASP A 194 -13.78 17.69 1.68
C ASP A 194 -13.68 16.18 1.46
N LYS A 195 -13.76 15.40 2.54
CA LYS A 195 -13.60 13.94 2.55
C LYS A 195 -14.71 13.24 1.76
N THR A 196 -15.93 13.76 1.83
CA THR A 196 -17.10 13.19 1.15
C THR A 196 -16.97 13.37 -0.36
N ILE A 197 -16.60 14.57 -0.80
CA ILE A 197 -16.38 14.86 -2.22
C ILE A 197 -15.14 14.09 -2.72
N ALA A 198 -14.05 14.03 -1.94
CA ALA A 198 -12.84 13.31 -2.31
C ALA A 198 -13.12 11.83 -2.62
N ALA A 199 -13.96 11.17 -1.82
CA ALA A 199 -14.35 9.78 -2.03
C ALA A 199 -15.08 9.52 -3.36
N THR A 200 -15.65 10.54 -4.00
CA THR A 200 -16.34 10.42 -5.30
C THR A 200 -15.43 10.59 -6.51
N VAL A 201 -14.21 11.10 -6.31
CA VAL A 201 -13.25 11.34 -7.41
C VAL A 201 -12.71 10.02 -7.93
N THR A 202 -12.83 9.80 -9.23
CA THR A 202 -12.38 8.56 -9.89
C THR A 202 -11.07 8.71 -10.68
N SER A 203 -10.68 9.93 -11.04
CA SER A 203 -9.44 10.22 -11.76
C SER A 203 -8.81 11.52 -11.28
N MET A 204 -7.49 11.51 -11.07
CA MET A 204 -6.73 12.67 -10.62
C MET A 204 -5.39 12.76 -11.34
N ASN A 205 -5.09 13.95 -11.85
CA ASN A 205 -3.82 14.26 -12.51
C ASN A 205 -3.19 15.51 -11.88
N VAL A 206 -2.08 15.29 -11.17
CA VAL A 206 -1.30 16.35 -10.51
C VAL A 206 0.16 16.38 -11.02
N ASN A 207 0.34 16.17 -12.32
CA ASN A 207 1.65 16.20 -12.97
C ASN A 207 2.30 17.60 -12.88
N LYS A 208 3.59 17.63 -12.59
CA LYS A 208 4.42 18.85 -12.62
C LYS A 208 5.38 18.85 -13.83
N MET A 209 4.86 18.52 -15.00
CA MET A 209 5.59 18.61 -16.27
C MET A 209 5.70 20.08 -16.73
N LYS A 210 6.65 20.38 -17.61
CA LYS A 210 6.92 21.74 -18.07
C LYS A 210 5.67 22.49 -18.57
N ASP A 211 4.86 21.84 -19.38
CA ASP A 211 3.64 22.46 -19.93
C ASP A 211 2.62 22.73 -18.82
N THR A 212 2.45 21.81 -17.89
CA THR A 212 1.62 21.99 -16.70
C THR A 212 2.11 23.14 -15.82
N ILE A 213 3.43 23.23 -15.57
CA ILE A 213 4.00 24.34 -14.79
C ILE A 213 3.69 25.68 -15.47
N THR A 214 3.81 25.77 -16.79
CA THR A 214 3.47 26.99 -17.55
C THR A 214 1.98 27.36 -17.39
N GLU A 215 1.10 26.36 -17.45
CA GLU A 215 -0.35 26.55 -17.22
C GLU A 215 -0.65 27.07 -15.80
N LEU A 216 -0.02 26.47 -14.79
CA LEU A 216 -0.17 26.87 -13.38
C LEU A 216 0.38 28.28 -13.12
N GLN A 217 1.51 28.65 -13.73
CA GLN A 217 2.07 30.01 -13.68
C GLN A 217 1.13 31.04 -14.30
N ALA A 218 0.57 30.71 -15.47
CA ALA A 218 -0.41 31.58 -16.15
C ALA A 218 -1.69 31.77 -15.32
N ALA A 219 -2.06 30.78 -14.51
CA ALA A 219 -3.18 30.84 -13.57
C ALA A 219 -2.83 31.56 -12.25
N GLY A 220 -1.57 32.01 -12.07
CA GLY A 220 -1.13 32.79 -10.91
C GLY A 220 -0.90 31.96 -9.63
N LEU A 221 -0.67 30.63 -9.75
CA LEU A 221 -0.38 29.79 -8.60
C LEU A 221 1.01 30.11 -8.01
N THR A 222 1.08 30.30 -6.70
CA THR A 222 2.32 30.64 -5.99
C THR A 222 3.30 29.48 -5.91
N THR A 223 2.79 28.24 -5.92
CA THR A 223 3.56 26.98 -5.88
C THR A 223 3.70 26.33 -7.25
N ALA A 224 3.44 27.05 -8.37
CA ALA A 224 3.45 26.48 -9.72
C ALA A 224 4.75 25.71 -10.04
N GLU A 225 5.91 26.21 -9.63
CA GLU A 225 7.23 25.56 -9.81
C GLU A 225 7.61 24.61 -8.67
N THR A 226 6.89 24.64 -7.54
CA THR A 226 7.17 23.78 -6.39
C THR A 226 6.68 22.37 -6.68
N LEU A 227 7.56 21.39 -6.56
CA LEU A 227 7.20 19.97 -6.69
C LEU A 227 6.43 19.52 -5.45
N ILE A 228 5.40 18.69 -5.65
CA ILE A 228 4.67 18.04 -4.55
C ILE A 228 5.64 17.09 -3.86
N SER A 229 5.80 17.24 -2.55
CA SER A 229 6.70 16.43 -1.72
C SER A 229 5.97 15.43 -0.84
N SER A 230 4.72 15.70 -0.48
CA SER A 230 3.81 14.77 0.19
C SER A 230 2.46 14.75 -0.51
N ALA A 231 1.86 13.58 -0.59
CA ALA A 231 0.50 13.39 -1.09
C ALA A 231 -0.46 13.04 0.05
N ASP A 232 -0.18 13.50 1.27
CA ASP A 232 -1.06 13.27 2.41
C ASP A 232 -2.43 13.93 2.15
N GLY A 233 -3.50 13.18 2.40
CA GLY A 233 -4.85 13.45 1.93
C GLY A 233 -5.28 12.58 0.73
N LEU A 234 -4.33 11.98 -0.03
CA LEU A 234 -4.65 11.09 -1.15
C LEU A 234 -5.43 9.84 -0.71
N GLN A 235 -5.19 9.33 0.51
CA GLN A 235 -5.90 8.18 1.09
C GLN A 235 -7.42 8.39 1.19
N LEU A 236 -7.89 9.63 1.16
CA LEU A 236 -9.31 9.99 1.23
C LEU A 236 -10.06 9.82 -0.10
N PHE A 237 -9.33 9.67 -1.20
CA PHE A 237 -9.88 9.49 -2.54
C PHE A 237 -10.24 8.02 -2.81
N THR A 238 -11.08 7.42 -1.97
CA THR A 238 -11.37 5.97 -1.98
C THR A 238 -12.07 5.49 -3.27
N GLY A 239 -12.69 6.39 -4.03
CA GLY A 239 -13.26 6.13 -5.36
C GLY A 239 -12.24 6.11 -6.49
N LEU A 240 -10.96 6.43 -6.23
CA LEU A 240 -9.96 6.70 -7.27
C LEU A 240 -9.62 5.43 -8.06
N VAL A 241 -9.74 5.53 -9.38
CA VAL A 241 -9.40 4.49 -10.36
C VAL A 241 -8.08 4.82 -11.07
N GLU A 242 -7.82 6.11 -11.29
CA GLU A 242 -6.60 6.57 -11.94
C GLU A 242 -5.94 7.70 -11.14
N PHE A 243 -4.65 7.53 -10.84
CA PHE A 243 -3.80 8.56 -10.24
C PHE A 243 -2.53 8.80 -11.05
N THR A 244 -2.32 10.05 -11.44
CA THR A 244 -1.14 10.48 -12.18
C THR A 244 -0.47 11.67 -11.48
N ALA A 245 0.81 11.50 -11.12
CA ALA A 245 1.60 12.50 -10.41
C ALA A 245 3.06 12.54 -10.91
N THR A 246 3.23 12.53 -12.23
CA THR A 246 4.53 12.52 -12.90
C THR A 246 5.31 13.82 -12.63
N SER A 247 6.65 13.70 -12.53
CA SER A 247 7.58 14.83 -12.36
C SER A 247 7.37 15.62 -11.06
N ASN A 248 6.95 14.95 -9.99
CA ASN A 248 6.98 15.46 -8.62
C ASN A 248 8.25 15.00 -7.89
N LYS A 249 8.32 15.21 -6.57
CA LYS A 249 9.45 14.73 -5.76
C LYS A 249 8.97 14.32 -4.38
N PHE A 250 8.24 13.21 -4.34
CA PHE A 250 7.77 12.66 -3.08
C PHE A 250 8.95 12.27 -2.19
N THR A 251 8.92 12.71 -0.95
CA THR A 251 9.89 12.39 0.10
C THR A 251 9.37 11.35 1.08
N GLU A 252 8.06 11.06 1.00
CA GLU A 252 7.35 10.12 1.83
C GLU A 252 6.70 9.03 0.97
N ALA A 253 6.26 7.95 1.60
CA ALA A 253 5.49 6.90 0.93
C ALA A 253 4.14 7.47 0.46
N LEU A 254 3.69 7.05 -0.74
CA LEU A 254 2.37 7.40 -1.23
C LEU A 254 1.29 6.68 -0.42
N PRO A 255 0.29 7.39 0.14
CA PRO A 255 -0.76 6.78 0.96
C PRO A 255 -1.87 6.16 0.07
N ILE A 256 -1.54 5.09 -0.66
CA ILE A 256 -2.40 4.46 -1.66
C ILE A 256 -3.02 3.13 -1.22
N THR A 257 -2.66 2.60 -0.06
CA THR A 257 -3.14 1.29 0.41
C THR A 257 -4.66 1.22 0.60
N GLY A 258 -5.32 2.34 0.94
CA GLY A 258 -6.79 2.44 1.01
C GLY A 258 -7.50 2.56 -0.34
N LEU A 259 -6.77 2.75 -1.45
CA LEU A 259 -7.34 2.99 -2.78
C LEU A 259 -7.63 1.67 -3.51
N SER A 260 -8.56 0.89 -3.00
CA SER A 260 -8.87 -0.46 -3.50
C SER A 260 -9.46 -0.50 -4.92
N ASN A 261 -9.89 0.64 -5.45
CA ASN A 261 -10.39 0.79 -6.81
C ASN A 261 -9.31 1.18 -7.83
N LEU A 262 -8.07 1.45 -7.38
CA LEU A 262 -7.01 1.94 -8.24
C LEU A 262 -6.61 0.91 -9.31
N GLU A 263 -6.76 1.28 -10.57
CA GLU A 263 -6.38 0.48 -11.75
C GLU A 263 -5.13 1.02 -12.45
N VAL A 264 -4.93 2.35 -12.39
CA VAL A 264 -3.82 3.02 -13.06
C VAL A 264 -3.06 3.92 -12.09
N LEU A 265 -1.77 3.63 -11.90
CA LEU A 265 -0.84 4.43 -11.12
C LEU A 265 0.32 4.89 -11.99
N GLN A 266 0.47 6.21 -12.19
CA GLN A 266 1.55 6.81 -12.96
C GLN A 266 2.30 7.85 -12.14
N VAL A 267 3.44 7.47 -11.62
CA VAL A 267 4.31 8.31 -10.77
C VAL A 267 5.74 8.36 -11.31
N ASN A 268 5.83 8.56 -12.62
CA ASN A 268 7.10 8.60 -13.34
C ASN A 268 7.95 9.80 -12.90
N THR A 269 9.23 9.58 -12.68
CA THR A 269 10.17 10.65 -12.24
C THR A 269 9.64 11.45 -11.04
N ALA A 270 8.97 10.77 -10.11
CA ALA A 270 8.32 11.41 -8.96
C ALA A 270 9.07 11.20 -7.64
N GLY A 271 10.26 10.63 -7.66
CA GLY A 271 11.10 10.45 -6.46
C GLY A 271 10.63 9.32 -5.54
N VAL A 272 9.68 8.50 -5.98
CA VAL A 272 9.12 7.40 -5.16
C VAL A 272 10.22 6.40 -4.80
N SER A 273 10.44 6.20 -3.50
CA SER A 273 11.45 5.28 -2.96
C SER A 273 10.88 3.95 -2.48
N SER A 274 9.59 3.92 -2.17
CA SER A 274 8.84 2.73 -1.78
C SER A 274 7.40 2.83 -2.22
N LEU A 275 6.78 1.69 -2.52
CA LEU A 275 5.35 1.56 -2.82
C LEU A 275 4.78 0.37 -2.07
N ASP A 276 3.77 0.61 -1.27
CA ASP A 276 2.92 -0.45 -0.72
C ASP A 276 1.68 -0.61 -1.58
N LEU A 277 1.61 -1.71 -2.32
CA LEU A 277 0.52 -2.04 -3.23
C LEU A 277 -0.46 -3.06 -2.63
N SER A 278 -0.35 -3.35 -1.33
CA SER A 278 -1.15 -4.38 -0.67
C SER A 278 -2.67 -4.13 -0.72
N GLY A 279 -3.05 -2.86 -0.82
CA GLY A 279 -4.45 -2.44 -0.95
C GLY A 279 -4.96 -2.24 -2.39
N ASN A 280 -4.17 -2.55 -3.44
CA ASN A 280 -4.50 -2.21 -4.82
C ASN A 280 -4.68 -3.45 -5.74
N PRO A 281 -5.60 -4.38 -5.43
CA PRO A 281 -5.72 -5.66 -6.16
C PRO A 281 -6.26 -5.48 -7.59
N LYS A 282 -6.84 -4.32 -7.92
CA LYS A 282 -7.35 -3.99 -9.26
C LYS A 282 -6.31 -3.36 -10.17
N LEU A 283 -5.08 -3.12 -9.67
CA LEU A 283 -4.06 -2.41 -10.42
C LEU A 283 -3.67 -3.17 -11.69
N ARG A 284 -3.82 -2.50 -12.84
CA ARG A 284 -3.52 -3.01 -14.19
C ARG A 284 -2.31 -2.32 -14.81
N VAL A 285 -2.12 -1.04 -14.51
CA VAL A 285 -1.00 -0.24 -15.04
C VAL A 285 -0.23 0.38 -13.90
N LEU A 286 1.04 0.02 -13.81
CA LEU A 286 2.01 0.66 -12.92
C LEU A 286 3.17 1.26 -13.71
N ASN A 287 3.24 2.57 -13.74
CA ASN A 287 4.36 3.33 -14.28
C ASN A 287 5.05 4.12 -13.13
N CYS A 288 6.17 3.60 -12.68
CA CYS A 288 7.02 4.22 -11.66
C CYS A 288 8.48 4.24 -12.15
N ASN A 289 8.69 4.71 -13.39
CA ASN A 289 10.05 4.82 -13.92
C ASN A 289 10.79 5.98 -13.26
N GLY A 290 12.02 5.72 -12.87
CA GLY A 290 12.96 6.71 -12.41
C GLY A 290 13.56 7.52 -13.55
N SER A 291 14.60 8.27 -13.22
CA SER A 291 15.40 9.04 -14.19
C SER A 291 16.88 8.82 -13.89
N THR A 292 17.71 8.99 -14.91
CA THR A 292 19.18 9.04 -14.75
C THR A 292 19.64 10.28 -13.97
N LYS A 293 18.75 11.26 -13.76
CA LYS A 293 19.01 12.41 -12.86
C LYS A 293 18.96 11.98 -11.41
N SER A 294 19.88 12.50 -10.61
CA SER A 294 19.93 12.22 -9.17
C SER A 294 18.61 12.56 -8.47
N GLY A 295 18.13 11.62 -7.63
CA GLY A 295 16.93 11.78 -6.79
C GLY A 295 15.62 11.30 -7.42
N TYR A 296 15.63 10.69 -8.63
CA TYR A 296 14.40 10.26 -9.31
C TYR A 296 14.36 8.75 -9.67
N GLY A 297 15.39 8.01 -9.42
CA GLY A 297 15.43 6.55 -9.58
C GLY A 297 15.81 5.94 -8.24
N THR A 298 14.88 5.80 -7.34
CA THR A 298 15.17 5.50 -5.93
C THR A 298 14.56 4.20 -5.46
N LEU A 299 13.59 3.64 -6.20
CA LEU A 299 12.93 2.38 -5.84
C LEU A 299 13.93 1.23 -5.87
N SER A 300 14.20 0.63 -4.71
CA SER A 300 15.16 -0.47 -4.55
C SER A 300 14.49 -1.84 -4.42
N SER A 301 13.23 -1.87 -4.04
CA SER A 301 12.42 -3.09 -3.95
C SER A 301 10.95 -2.77 -4.17
N ILE A 302 10.18 -3.78 -4.57
CA ILE A 302 8.73 -3.69 -4.72
C ILE A 302 8.11 -5.06 -4.47
N ASN A 303 7.01 -5.08 -3.72
CA ASN A 303 6.19 -6.27 -3.52
C ASN A 303 5.01 -6.24 -4.50
N LEU A 304 4.99 -7.19 -5.45
CA LEU A 304 3.95 -7.31 -6.48
C LEU A 304 2.96 -8.45 -6.19
N SER A 305 3.01 -9.07 -5.01
CA SER A 305 2.15 -10.22 -4.67
C SER A 305 0.66 -9.89 -4.71
N TYR A 306 0.32 -8.63 -4.49
CA TYR A 306 -1.06 -8.13 -4.42
C TYR A 306 -1.63 -7.69 -5.77
N THR A 307 -0.81 -7.64 -6.84
CA THR A 307 -1.16 -6.99 -8.11
C THR A 307 -1.24 -7.96 -9.27
N SER A 308 -1.86 -9.13 -9.08
CA SER A 308 -1.98 -10.19 -10.10
C SER A 308 -2.73 -9.77 -11.38
N ASN A 309 -3.39 -8.62 -11.38
CA ASN A 309 -4.08 -8.04 -12.52
C ASN A 309 -3.19 -7.14 -13.39
N LEU A 310 -1.91 -6.93 -13.04
CA LEU A 310 -1.00 -6.09 -13.82
C LEU A 310 -0.86 -6.58 -15.26
N GLU A 311 -1.07 -5.65 -16.17
CA GLU A 311 -0.91 -5.79 -17.63
C GLU A 311 0.33 -5.02 -18.11
N THR A 312 0.60 -3.85 -17.51
CA THR A 312 1.75 -3.00 -17.81
C THR A 312 2.54 -2.71 -16.53
N LEU A 313 3.84 -3.01 -16.55
CA LEU A 313 4.77 -2.71 -15.45
C LEU A 313 6.01 -2.01 -16.00
N ASN A 314 6.18 -0.73 -15.67
CA ASN A 314 7.35 0.05 -16.04
C ASN A 314 8.07 0.56 -14.77
N LEU A 315 9.22 -0.04 -14.47
CA LEU A 315 10.09 0.31 -13.34
C LEU A 315 11.51 0.69 -13.84
N LYS A 316 11.61 1.14 -15.08
CA LYS A 316 12.87 1.56 -15.70
C LYS A 316 13.63 2.58 -14.85
N ASN A 317 14.97 2.56 -14.91
CA ASN A 317 15.85 3.54 -14.26
C ASN A 317 15.63 3.69 -12.74
N ASN A 318 15.43 2.61 -12.04
CA ASN A 318 15.39 2.55 -10.59
C ASN A 318 16.63 1.84 -10.01
N LYS A 319 16.58 1.32 -8.81
CA LYS A 319 17.68 0.66 -8.09
C LYS A 319 17.37 -0.80 -7.78
N LEU A 320 16.51 -1.45 -8.57
CA LEU A 320 16.15 -2.84 -8.35
C LEU A 320 17.33 -3.77 -8.65
N GLU A 321 17.64 -4.66 -7.72
CA GLU A 321 18.60 -5.75 -7.89
C GLU A 321 17.90 -7.09 -8.16
N ALA A 322 16.66 -7.24 -7.68
CA ALA A 322 15.81 -8.40 -7.88
C ALA A 322 14.35 -7.98 -8.02
N ILE A 323 13.54 -8.83 -8.65
CA ILE A 323 12.10 -8.68 -8.77
C ILE A 323 11.43 -10.04 -8.87
N ASN A 324 10.25 -10.19 -8.26
CA ASN A 324 9.42 -11.38 -8.44
C ASN A 324 8.16 -11.02 -9.22
N VAL A 325 7.99 -11.61 -10.40
CA VAL A 325 6.84 -11.41 -11.31
C VAL A 325 6.02 -12.67 -11.52
N THR A 326 6.24 -13.75 -10.76
CA THR A 326 5.67 -15.09 -10.99
C THR A 326 4.15 -15.12 -10.97
N ASN A 327 3.50 -14.23 -10.22
CA ASN A 327 2.04 -14.12 -10.14
C ASN A 327 1.42 -13.21 -11.21
N LEU A 328 2.23 -12.52 -12.05
CA LEU A 328 1.75 -11.53 -13.00
C LEU A 328 1.39 -12.15 -14.35
N VAL A 329 0.49 -13.12 -14.35
CA VAL A 329 0.14 -13.92 -15.54
C VAL A 329 -0.57 -13.13 -16.65
N LYS A 330 -1.06 -11.91 -16.36
CA LYS A 330 -1.71 -11.00 -17.32
C LYS A 330 -0.73 -10.00 -17.94
N LEU A 331 0.55 -10.02 -17.51
CA LEU A 331 1.53 -9.02 -17.92
C LEU A 331 1.83 -9.14 -19.42
N THR A 332 1.69 -8.02 -20.14
CA THR A 332 1.97 -7.88 -21.58
C THR A 332 3.08 -6.88 -21.86
N GLU A 333 3.34 -5.96 -20.96
CA GLU A 333 4.39 -4.95 -21.10
C GLU A 333 5.25 -4.90 -19.82
N LEU A 334 6.57 -5.09 -19.99
CA LEU A 334 7.53 -5.04 -18.89
C LEU A 334 8.77 -4.27 -19.29
N ASP A 335 9.08 -3.19 -18.59
CA ASP A 335 10.33 -2.45 -18.75
C ASP A 335 11.06 -2.32 -17.40
N LEU A 336 12.14 -3.09 -17.22
CA LEU A 336 13.05 -3.06 -16.08
C LEU A 336 14.43 -2.51 -16.47
N SER A 337 14.59 -1.95 -17.67
CA SER A 337 15.87 -1.45 -18.16
C SER A 337 16.44 -0.34 -17.29
N GLY A 338 17.77 -0.27 -17.21
CA GLY A 338 18.46 0.75 -16.42
C GLY A 338 18.41 0.55 -14.90
N ASN A 339 18.04 -0.64 -14.42
CA ASN A 339 18.22 -1.08 -13.03
C ASN A 339 19.55 -1.82 -12.86
N PRO A 340 20.14 -1.86 -11.64
CA PRO A 340 21.39 -2.59 -11.38
C PRO A 340 21.32 -4.09 -11.68
N GLY A 341 20.14 -4.71 -11.44
CA GLY A 341 19.87 -6.11 -11.74
C GLY A 341 19.61 -6.40 -13.23
N ALA A 342 20.25 -5.68 -14.15
CA ALA A 342 20.07 -5.81 -15.60
C ALA A 342 19.93 -7.26 -16.08
N ASN A 343 18.98 -7.50 -17.02
CA ASN A 343 18.61 -8.82 -17.52
C ASN A 343 18.04 -9.74 -16.43
N PHE A 344 17.04 -9.24 -15.75
CA PHE A 344 16.30 -10.04 -14.76
C PHE A 344 15.78 -11.34 -15.38
N LYS A 345 16.04 -12.46 -14.72
CA LYS A 345 15.47 -13.77 -15.09
C LYS A 345 14.01 -13.80 -14.67
N ILE A 346 13.13 -14.12 -15.62
CA ILE A 346 11.69 -14.24 -15.35
C ILE A 346 11.13 -15.54 -15.94
N PRO A 347 10.05 -16.10 -15.37
CA PRO A 347 9.46 -17.34 -15.86
C PRO A 347 9.13 -17.31 -17.35
N VAL A 348 9.50 -18.37 -18.07
CA VAL A 348 9.28 -18.50 -19.53
C VAL A 348 7.82 -18.22 -19.92
N GLY A 349 6.85 -18.69 -19.10
CA GLY A 349 5.42 -18.46 -19.34
C GLY A 349 5.05 -16.98 -19.33
N ILE A 350 5.63 -16.19 -18.42
CA ILE A 350 5.45 -14.73 -18.39
C ILE A 350 6.15 -14.09 -19.59
N PHE A 351 7.43 -14.44 -19.83
CA PHE A 351 8.23 -13.86 -20.92
C PHE A 351 7.55 -14.03 -22.29
N ASN A 352 6.96 -15.19 -22.57
CA ASN A 352 6.28 -15.48 -23.82
C ASN A 352 4.98 -14.67 -24.02
N ASN A 353 4.38 -14.12 -22.97
CA ASN A 353 3.20 -13.28 -23.04
C ASN A 353 3.54 -11.81 -23.33
N LEU A 354 4.81 -11.40 -23.16
CA LEU A 354 5.20 -10.00 -23.30
C LEU A 354 5.25 -9.58 -24.77
N THR A 355 4.54 -8.50 -25.07
CA THR A 355 4.69 -7.74 -26.33
C THR A 355 5.82 -6.73 -26.26
N THR A 356 6.12 -6.26 -25.06
CA THR A 356 7.26 -5.40 -24.74
C THR A 356 8.03 -6.01 -23.57
N ALA A 357 9.31 -6.33 -23.81
CA ALA A 357 10.22 -6.91 -22.82
C ALA A 357 11.56 -6.17 -22.84
N LYS A 358 11.90 -5.43 -21.79
CA LYS A 358 13.18 -4.70 -21.66
C LYS A 358 13.82 -4.92 -20.31
N GLY A 359 15.13 -5.20 -20.31
CA GLY A 359 15.89 -5.48 -19.09
C GLY A 359 15.56 -6.83 -18.45
N VAL A 360 14.99 -7.75 -19.21
CA VAL A 360 14.60 -9.10 -18.78
C VAL A 360 14.99 -10.14 -19.81
N GLU A 361 15.15 -11.38 -19.36
CA GLU A 361 15.33 -12.57 -20.19
C GLU A 361 14.57 -13.75 -19.59
N ALA A 362 14.23 -14.73 -20.42
CA ALA A 362 13.59 -15.95 -19.96
C ALA A 362 14.53 -16.80 -19.09
N GLU A 363 14.02 -17.44 -18.05
CA GLU A 363 14.75 -18.46 -17.26
C GLU A 363 15.12 -19.67 -18.09
#